data_ef2cf324af98ddb3fc4c54e8f684cde6
#
_entry.id   ef2cf324af98ddb3fc4c54e8f684cde6
#
_cell.length_a   1.000
_cell.length_b   1.000
_cell.length_c   1.000
_cell.angle_alpha   90.00
_cell.angle_beta   90.00
_cell.angle_gamma   90.00
#
_symmetry.space_group_name_H-M   'P 1'
#
loop_
_entity.id
_entity.type
_entity.pdbx_description
1 polymer ?
#
loop_
_entity_poly.entity_id
_entity_poly.type
_entity_poly.pdbx_seq_one_letter_code
_entity_poly.pdbx_strand_id
1 'polypeptide(L)'
;MQTKSLLSNQRYEDIKQEVFNLLEECPNITYPINPRAVAQKMLYILRPYSSLELGDYIKATNISDDAFSRPEINPQTGMYEYVIYFNDYRDTPERIAWSIAHEIGHIYLGHHDLPEDKSQELEANFFAKYLMAPPPLIHTANCHNYKDIARQFNLSQQAARYAYKYYYSWLHKGPKDYTYKELKLINAFGQCFAV
;
A
#
# COMPACT_ATOMS: atom_id res chain seq x y z
N MET A 1 -9.23 11.44 -26.65
CA MET A 1 -8.59 10.26 -26.03
C MET A 1 -7.53 10.77 -25.09
N GLN A 2 -7.77 10.76 -23.77
CA GLN A 2 -6.74 11.07 -22.81
C GLN A 2 -5.80 9.86 -22.75
N THR A 3 -4.56 10.06 -23.17
CA THR A 3 -3.47 9.09 -22.97
C THR A 3 -3.35 8.87 -21.47
N LYS A 4 -3.70 7.66 -21.03
CA LYS A 4 -3.49 7.24 -19.66
C LYS A 4 -1.99 7.35 -19.41
N SER A 5 -1.55 8.32 -18.61
CA SER A 5 -0.15 8.46 -18.21
C SER A 5 0.25 7.17 -17.52
N LEU A 6 1.09 6.38 -18.15
CA LEU A 6 1.70 5.21 -17.55
C LEU A 6 3.02 5.67 -16.91
N LEU A 7 3.31 5.18 -15.72
CA LEU A 7 4.63 5.35 -15.13
C LEU A 7 5.67 4.68 -16.02
N SER A 8 6.90 5.22 -16.02
CA SER A 8 8.02 4.57 -16.69
C SER A 8 8.35 3.22 -16.05
N ASN A 9 8.96 2.31 -16.82
CA ASN A 9 9.42 1.03 -16.26
C ASN A 9 10.40 1.23 -15.12
N GLN A 10 11.29 2.22 -15.23
CA GLN A 10 12.25 2.56 -14.17
C GLN A 10 11.50 2.98 -12.90
N ARG A 11 10.46 3.83 -13.01
CA ARG A 11 9.70 4.28 -11.84
C ARG A 11 8.99 3.13 -11.13
N TYR A 12 8.47 2.15 -11.88
CA TYR A 12 7.94 0.93 -11.27
C TYR A 12 8.98 0.15 -10.46
N GLU A 13 10.21 0.03 -10.97
CA GLU A 13 11.30 -0.63 -10.26
C GLU A 13 11.74 0.15 -9.01
N ASP A 14 11.78 1.49 -9.10
CA ASP A 14 12.09 2.35 -7.96
C ASP A 14 11.06 2.17 -6.85
N ILE A 15 9.76 2.19 -7.17
CA ILE A 15 8.69 1.98 -6.17
C ILE A 15 8.77 0.59 -5.53
N LYS A 16 9.09 -0.44 -6.30
CA LYS A 16 9.33 -1.78 -5.73
C LYS A 16 10.48 -1.76 -4.72
N GLN A 17 11.57 -1.00 -5.03
CA GLN A 17 12.67 -0.84 -4.10
C GLN A 17 12.21 -0.16 -2.81
N GLU A 18 11.40 0.89 -2.92
CA GLU A 18 10.89 1.59 -1.74
C GLU A 18 9.98 0.70 -0.88
N VAL A 19 9.14 -0.16 -1.49
CA VAL A 19 8.39 -1.17 -0.72
C VAL A 19 9.33 -2.13 0.01
N PHE A 20 10.43 -2.53 -0.62
CA PHE A 20 11.44 -3.36 0.04
C PHE A 20 12.07 -2.65 1.23
N ASN A 21 12.50 -1.40 1.04
CA ASN A 21 13.11 -0.58 2.09
C ASN A 21 12.15 -0.47 3.29
N LEU A 22 10.88 -0.15 3.04
CA LEU A 22 9.84 -0.11 4.06
C LEU A 22 9.72 -1.42 4.84
N LEU A 23 9.71 -2.55 4.15
CA LEU A 23 9.58 -3.86 4.80
C LEU A 23 10.82 -4.22 5.64
N GLU A 24 12.01 -3.79 5.23
CA GLU A 24 13.24 -3.94 6.00
C GLU A 24 13.23 -3.05 7.28
N GLU A 25 12.62 -1.87 7.21
CA GLU A 25 12.41 -0.97 8.35
C GLU A 25 11.31 -1.46 9.31
N CYS A 26 10.46 -2.38 8.87
CA CYS A 26 9.35 -2.93 9.64
C CYS A 26 9.60 -4.39 10.07
N PRO A 27 10.53 -4.69 10.99
CA PRO A 27 10.79 -6.05 11.42
C PRO A 27 9.54 -6.69 12.05
N ASN A 28 9.40 -8.02 11.87
CA ASN A 28 8.29 -8.83 12.38
C ASN A 28 6.91 -8.50 11.76
N ILE A 29 6.88 -7.85 10.62
CA ILE A 29 5.67 -7.81 9.78
C ILE A 29 5.51 -9.17 9.11
N THR A 30 4.28 -9.61 8.95
CA THR A 30 3.92 -10.88 8.29
C THR A 30 2.88 -10.67 7.20
N TYR A 31 2.76 -11.61 6.28
CA TYR A 31 1.67 -11.63 5.32
C TYR A 31 0.50 -12.50 5.82
N PRO A 32 -0.76 -12.11 5.55
CA PRO A 32 -1.14 -10.87 4.83
C PRO A 32 -0.76 -9.61 5.58
N ILE A 33 -0.28 -8.60 4.85
CA ILE A 33 0.11 -7.32 5.44
C ILE A 33 -1.07 -6.66 6.16
N ASN A 34 -0.80 -6.18 7.38
CA ASN A 34 -1.68 -5.26 8.10
C ASN A 34 -1.12 -3.83 8.00
N PRO A 35 -1.68 -2.94 7.16
CA PRO A 35 -1.16 -1.58 6.98
C PRO A 35 -1.20 -0.74 8.25
N ARG A 36 -2.12 -1.04 9.19
CA ARG A 36 -2.12 -0.36 10.50
C ARG A 36 -0.86 -0.68 11.29
N ALA A 37 -0.41 -1.94 11.26
CA ALA A 37 0.83 -2.34 11.92
C ALA A 37 2.06 -1.70 11.23
N VAL A 38 2.04 -1.58 9.91
CA VAL A 38 3.09 -0.86 9.17
C VAL A 38 3.13 0.61 9.59
N ALA A 39 1.98 1.31 9.56
CA ALA A 39 1.89 2.71 9.98
C ALA A 39 2.41 2.93 11.41
N GLN A 40 2.06 2.03 12.35
CA GLN A 40 2.55 2.08 13.73
C GLN A 40 4.08 1.91 13.82
N LYS A 41 4.64 1.00 13.04
CA LYS A 41 6.10 0.78 12.97
C LYS A 41 6.84 2.00 12.42
N MET A 42 6.25 2.67 11.44
CA MET A 42 6.76 3.89 10.83
C MET A 42 6.45 5.16 11.65
N LEU A 43 5.83 5.01 12.84
CA LEU A 43 5.41 6.10 13.70
C LEU A 43 4.41 7.06 13.05
N TYR A 44 3.63 6.59 12.06
CA TYR A 44 2.54 7.36 11.49
C TYR A 44 1.30 7.30 12.39
N ILE A 45 0.66 8.42 12.61
CA ILE A 45 -0.54 8.51 13.44
C ILE A 45 -1.75 8.10 12.61
N LEU A 46 -2.52 7.15 13.12
CA LEU A 46 -3.77 6.71 12.50
C LEU A 46 -4.94 7.40 13.20
N ARG A 47 -5.73 8.16 12.44
CA ARG A 47 -6.88 8.90 12.96
C ARG A 47 -8.16 8.53 12.20
N PRO A 48 -9.02 7.67 12.78
CA PRO A 48 -10.28 7.30 12.14
C PRO A 48 -11.25 8.50 12.12
N TYR A 49 -12.06 8.60 11.08
CA TYR A 49 -13.07 9.67 10.95
C TYR A 49 -14.07 9.65 12.09
N SER A 50 -14.37 8.47 12.66
CA SER A 50 -15.24 8.34 13.83
C SER A 50 -14.72 9.02 15.09
N SER A 51 -13.41 9.34 15.16
CA SER A 51 -12.80 10.03 16.28
C SER A 51 -12.82 11.56 16.13
N LEU A 52 -13.29 12.07 14.99
CA LEU A 52 -13.31 13.50 14.70
C LEU A 52 -14.58 14.16 15.24
N GLU A 53 -14.46 15.39 15.69
CA GLU A 53 -15.64 16.23 15.94
C GLU A 53 -16.35 16.57 14.63
N LEU A 54 -17.65 16.87 14.68
CA LEU A 54 -18.51 17.06 13.52
C LEU A 54 -17.92 18.02 12.48
N GLY A 55 -17.34 19.15 12.91
CA GLY A 55 -16.74 20.12 12.01
C GLY A 55 -15.52 19.60 11.26
N ASP A 56 -14.69 18.81 11.92
CA ASP A 56 -13.49 18.22 11.33
C ASP A 56 -13.83 16.97 10.49
N TYR A 57 -14.86 16.21 10.88
CA TYR A 57 -15.41 15.15 10.06
C TYR A 57 -15.89 15.68 8.70
N ILE A 58 -16.66 16.79 8.68
CA ILE A 58 -17.12 17.40 7.43
C ILE A 58 -15.95 17.87 6.57
N LYS A 59 -14.90 18.45 7.16
CA LYS A 59 -13.69 18.82 6.41
C LYS A 59 -12.98 17.59 5.84
N ALA A 60 -12.82 16.56 6.63
CA ALA A 60 -12.16 15.32 6.22
C ALA A 60 -12.88 14.67 5.03
N THR A 61 -14.21 14.55 5.09
CA THR A 61 -15.00 13.96 4.00
C THR A 61 -15.01 14.81 2.72
N ASN A 62 -14.80 16.13 2.84
CA ASN A 62 -14.62 17.01 1.68
C ASN A 62 -13.23 16.85 1.02
N ILE A 63 -12.22 16.40 1.76
CA ILE A 63 -10.89 16.11 1.21
C ILE A 63 -10.91 14.74 0.53
N SER A 64 -11.36 13.70 1.22
CA SER A 64 -11.43 12.34 0.70
C SER A 64 -12.56 11.55 1.34
N ASP A 65 -13.23 10.76 0.52
CA ASP A 65 -14.23 9.80 0.97
C ASP A 65 -13.62 8.56 1.65
N ASP A 66 -12.36 8.25 1.38
CA ASP A 66 -11.72 7.01 1.83
C ASP A 66 -10.61 7.25 2.87
N ALA A 67 -9.58 7.99 2.50
CA ALA A 67 -8.47 8.37 3.38
C ALA A 67 -7.68 9.53 2.77
N PHE A 68 -6.89 10.20 3.58
CA PHE A 68 -5.84 11.12 3.16
C PHE A 68 -4.76 11.21 4.24
N SER A 69 -3.57 11.60 3.85
CA SER A 69 -2.47 11.86 4.77
C SER A 69 -1.97 13.28 4.68
N ARG A 70 -1.39 13.78 5.75
CA ARG A 70 -0.72 15.07 5.77
C ARG A 70 0.29 15.16 6.91
N PRO A 71 1.33 16.01 6.79
CA PRO A 71 2.18 16.36 7.92
C PRO A 71 1.42 17.29 8.87
N GLU A 72 1.56 17.06 10.17
CA GLU A 72 1.06 17.91 11.25
C GLU A 72 2.18 18.23 12.24
N ILE A 73 2.09 19.38 12.89
CA ILE A 73 3.01 19.72 13.97
C ILE A 73 2.42 19.17 15.28
N ASN A 74 3.18 18.29 15.95
CA ASN A 74 2.83 17.86 17.27
C ASN A 74 2.91 19.05 18.25
N PRO A 75 1.82 19.46 18.90
CA PRO A 75 1.81 20.66 19.74
C PRO A 75 2.65 20.53 21.02
N GLN A 76 2.99 19.29 21.42
CA GLN A 76 3.78 19.04 22.62
C GLN A 76 5.28 19.02 22.34
N THR A 77 5.69 18.51 21.17
CA THR A 77 7.10 18.35 20.81
C THR A 77 7.58 19.40 19.80
N GLY A 78 6.68 20.04 19.07
CA GLY A 78 7.00 20.92 17.94
C GLY A 78 7.53 20.20 16.70
N MET A 79 7.56 18.87 16.70
CA MET A 79 8.05 18.05 15.58
C MET A 79 6.93 17.78 14.57
N TYR A 80 7.31 17.57 13.31
CA TYR A 80 6.40 17.08 12.29
C TYR A 80 6.13 15.60 12.47
N GLU A 81 4.86 15.23 12.37
CA GLU A 81 4.36 13.87 12.39
C GLU A 81 3.42 13.68 11.20
N TYR A 82 3.50 12.51 10.55
CA TYR A 82 2.52 12.19 9.50
C TYR A 82 1.27 11.58 10.11
N VAL A 83 0.11 12.15 9.75
CA VAL A 83 -1.20 11.67 10.19
C VAL A 83 -1.95 11.12 8.98
N ILE A 84 -2.40 9.87 9.10
CA ILE A 84 -3.27 9.22 8.13
C ILE A 84 -4.69 9.23 8.68
N TYR A 85 -5.55 10.03 8.06
CA TYR A 85 -6.99 10.06 8.30
C TYR A 85 -7.65 9.02 7.42
N PHE A 86 -8.55 8.20 7.98
CA PHE A 86 -9.22 7.16 7.22
C PHE A 86 -10.69 7.03 7.64
N ASN A 87 -11.55 6.74 6.67
CA ASN A 87 -12.99 6.59 6.87
C ASN A 87 -13.30 5.16 7.35
N ASP A 88 -13.50 5.01 8.65
CA ASP A 88 -13.84 3.74 9.29
C ASP A 88 -15.35 3.45 9.29
N TYR A 89 -16.17 4.37 8.76
CA TYR A 89 -17.59 4.11 8.45
C TYR A 89 -17.78 3.40 7.10
N ARG A 90 -16.71 3.26 6.29
CA ARG A 90 -16.76 2.57 5.01
C ARG A 90 -16.84 1.04 5.19
N ASP A 91 -17.36 0.41 4.15
CA ASP A 91 -18.04 -0.88 4.14
C ASP A 91 -17.20 -2.10 4.51
N THR A 92 -15.90 -2.13 4.23
CA THR A 92 -15.12 -3.36 4.44
C THR A 92 -13.74 -3.10 5.02
N PRO A 93 -13.29 -3.96 5.95
CA PRO A 93 -11.93 -3.88 6.50
C PRO A 93 -10.84 -3.88 5.44
N GLU A 94 -11.05 -4.61 4.34
CA GLU A 94 -10.09 -4.72 3.22
C GLU A 94 -9.96 -3.40 2.46
N ARG A 95 -11.06 -2.64 2.32
CA ARG A 95 -11.03 -1.32 1.67
C ARG A 95 -10.29 -0.32 2.56
N ILE A 96 -10.57 -0.32 3.86
CA ILE A 96 -9.88 0.54 4.82
C ILE A 96 -8.38 0.21 4.83
N ALA A 97 -8.01 -1.07 4.84
CA ALA A 97 -6.62 -1.51 4.78
C ALA A 97 -5.92 -1.03 3.49
N TRP A 98 -6.60 -1.15 2.34
CA TRP A 98 -6.08 -0.63 1.07
C TRP A 98 -5.84 0.88 1.11
N SER A 99 -6.82 1.66 1.62
CA SER A 99 -6.71 3.11 1.71
C SER A 99 -5.54 3.53 2.62
N ILE A 100 -5.36 2.87 3.77
CA ILE A 100 -4.21 3.12 4.65
C ILE A 100 -2.89 2.78 3.93
N ALA A 101 -2.82 1.65 3.21
CA ALA A 101 -1.61 1.28 2.45
C ALA A 101 -1.29 2.29 1.34
N HIS A 102 -2.31 2.87 0.71
CA HIS A 102 -2.18 3.92 -0.29
C HIS A 102 -1.59 5.20 0.32
N GLU A 103 -2.09 5.62 1.48
CA GLU A 103 -1.58 6.79 2.19
C GLU A 103 -0.15 6.59 2.70
N ILE A 104 0.20 5.38 3.16
CA ILE A 104 1.59 5.02 3.45
C ILE A 104 2.46 5.22 2.20
N GLY A 105 1.95 4.85 1.03
CA GLY A 105 2.63 5.09 -0.24
C GLY A 105 2.90 6.57 -0.51
N HIS A 106 1.92 7.45 -0.30
CA HIS A 106 2.12 8.89 -0.45
C HIS A 106 3.20 9.43 0.49
N ILE A 107 3.17 9.03 1.76
CA ILE A 107 4.15 9.47 2.75
C ILE A 107 5.55 8.95 2.40
N TYR A 108 5.67 7.63 2.16
CA TYR A 108 6.97 6.98 1.97
C TYR A 108 7.66 7.38 0.67
N LEU A 109 6.89 7.71 -0.36
CA LEU A 109 7.40 8.23 -1.63
C LEU A 109 7.67 9.76 -1.61
N GLY A 110 7.43 10.43 -0.47
CA GLY A 110 7.71 11.85 -0.30
C GLY A 110 6.78 12.77 -1.09
N HIS A 111 5.55 12.35 -1.41
CA HIS A 111 4.63 13.13 -2.22
C HIS A 111 4.22 14.45 -1.55
N HIS A 112 4.23 14.51 -0.22
CA HIS A 112 3.88 15.74 0.53
C HIS A 112 4.91 16.85 0.41
N ASP A 113 6.15 16.53 0.00
CA ASP A 113 7.24 17.46 -0.17
C ASP A 113 7.36 17.96 -1.62
N LEU A 114 6.48 17.48 -2.51
CA LEU A 114 6.49 17.76 -3.94
C LEU A 114 5.22 18.50 -4.36
N PRO A 115 5.26 19.29 -5.44
CA PRO A 115 4.05 19.81 -6.07
C PRO A 115 3.12 18.67 -6.49
N GLU A 116 1.81 18.88 -6.35
CA GLU A 116 0.81 17.89 -6.76
C GLU A 116 0.96 17.51 -8.25
N ASP A 117 1.10 16.21 -8.50
CA ASP A 117 1.13 15.63 -9.84
C ASP A 117 0.21 14.40 -9.90
N LYS A 118 -0.49 14.27 -10.99
CA LYS A 118 -1.37 13.12 -11.26
C LYS A 118 -0.64 11.78 -11.27
N SER A 119 0.68 11.77 -11.48
CA SER A 119 1.48 10.54 -11.38
C SER A 119 1.57 10.02 -9.96
N GLN A 120 1.51 10.89 -8.93
CA GLN A 120 1.59 10.52 -7.51
C GLN A 120 0.50 9.52 -7.11
N GLU A 121 -0.72 9.71 -7.62
CA GLU A 121 -1.83 8.77 -7.41
C GLU A 121 -1.56 7.38 -8.02
N LEU A 122 -0.92 7.35 -9.21
CA LEU A 122 -0.54 6.09 -9.84
C LEU A 122 0.57 5.39 -9.07
N GLU A 123 1.51 6.16 -8.54
CA GLU A 123 2.62 5.68 -7.73
C GLU A 123 2.14 5.10 -6.40
N ALA A 124 1.31 5.83 -5.65
CA ALA A 124 0.73 5.37 -4.39
C ALA A 124 -0.15 4.12 -4.58
N ASN A 125 -0.96 4.08 -5.65
CA ASN A 125 -1.73 2.89 -6.02
C ASN A 125 -0.84 1.68 -6.35
N PHE A 126 0.28 1.91 -7.03
CA PHE A 126 1.22 0.83 -7.33
C PHE A 126 1.96 0.38 -6.08
N PHE A 127 2.39 1.33 -5.24
CA PHE A 127 3.01 1.05 -3.95
C PHE A 127 2.11 0.17 -3.08
N ALA A 128 0.85 0.59 -2.85
CA ALA A 128 -0.12 -0.16 -2.06
C ALA A 128 -0.32 -1.58 -2.62
N LYS A 129 -0.50 -1.71 -3.94
CA LYS A 129 -0.65 -3.00 -4.59
C LYS A 129 0.55 -3.92 -4.39
N TYR A 130 1.78 -3.39 -4.56
CA TYR A 130 2.99 -4.18 -4.42
C TYR A 130 3.29 -4.51 -2.96
N LEU A 131 3.00 -3.58 -2.04
CA LEU A 131 3.08 -3.83 -0.60
C LEU A 131 2.13 -4.95 -0.17
N MET A 132 0.88 -4.87 -0.56
CA MET A 132 -0.17 -5.79 -0.09
C MET A 132 -0.08 -7.18 -0.71
N ALA A 133 0.27 -7.28 -2.00
CA ALA A 133 0.27 -8.55 -2.73
C ALA A 133 1.35 -8.56 -3.84
N PRO A 134 2.63 -8.67 -3.48
CA PRO A 134 3.71 -8.72 -4.46
C PRO A 134 3.68 -10.03 -5.27
N PRO A 135 3.89 -9.98 -6.59
CA PRO A 135 3.85 -11.14 -7.47
C PRO A 135 4.66 -12.37 -7.01
N PRO A 136 5.90 -12.22 -6.50
CA PRO A 136 6.67 -13.36 -6.00
C PRO A 136 5.97 -14.12 -4.87
N LEU A 137 5.33 -13.40 -3.94
CA LEU A 137 4.59 -14.04 -2.85
C LEU A 137 3.25 -14.62 -3.31
N ILE A 138 2.56 -13.99 -4.28
CA ILE A 138 1.38 -14.60 -4.92
C ILE A 138 1.75 -15.93 -5.55
N HIS A 139 2.91 -16.00 -6.19
CA HIS A 139 3.43 -17.25 -6.79
C HIS A 139 3.76 -18.29 -5.73
N THR A 140 4.48 -17.92 -4.70
CA THR A 140 4.82 -18.80 -3.55
C THR A 140 3.56 -19.32 -2.84
N ALA A 141 2.53 -18.48 -2.71
CA ALA A 141 1.24 -18.82 -2.14
C ALA A 141 0.38 -19.72 -3.04
N ASN A 142 0.89 -20.10 -4.23
CA ASN A 142 0.21 -20.93 -5.21
C ASN A 142 -1.21 -20.45 -5.57
N CYS A 143 -1.38 -19.13 -5.73
CA CYS A 143 -2.66 -18.55 -6.11
C CYS A 143 -2.92 -18.73 -7.61
N HIS A 144 -4.03 -19.37 -7.95
CA HIS A 144 -4.40 -19.67 -9.34
C HIS A 144 -5.35 -18.63 -9.95
N ASN A 145 -6.01 -17.84 -9.13
CA ASN A 145 -6.99 -16.85 -9.56
C ASN A 145 -7.10 -15.71 -8.54
N TYR A 146 -7.84 -14.66 -8.90
CA TYR A 146 -8.01 -13.48 -8.03
C TYR A 146 -8.73 -13.79 -6.72
N LYS A 147 -9.55 -14.85 -6.62
CA LYS A 147 -10.25 -15.21 -5.38
C LYS A 147 -9.28 -15.80 -4.36
N ASP A 148 -8.29 -16.56 -4.83
CA ASP A 148 -7.22 -17.07 -3.98
C ASP A 148 -6.39 -15.91 -3.41
N ILE A 149 -6.06 -14.93 -4.25
CA ILE A 149 -5.35 -13.71 -3.82
C ILE A 149 -6.18 -12.92 -2.81
N ALA A 150 -7.48 -12.72 -3.06
CA ALA A 150 -8.36 -12.01 -2.14
C ALA A 150 -8.34 -12.65 -0.75
N ARG A 151 -8.44 -13.97 -0.69
CA ARG A 151 -8.46 -14.73 0.56
C ARG A 151 -7.10 -14.73 1.26
N GLN A 152 -6.01 -15.01 0.53
CA GLN A 152 -4.69 -15.19 1.14
C GLN A 152 -4.01 -13.87 1.51
N PHE A 153 -4.31 -12.80 0.79
CA PHE A 153 -3.71 -11.48 1.00
C PHE A 153 -4.68 -10.48 1.63
N ASN A 154 -5.85 -10.94 2.06
CA ASN A 154 -6.88 -10.11 2.69
C ASN A 154 -7.21 -8.85 1.87
N LEU A 155 -7.49 -9.05 0.58
CA LEU A 155 -7.83 -7.99 -0.35
C LEU A 155 -9.30 -8.06 -0.76
N SER A 156 -9.90 -6.89 -1.05
CA SER A 156 -11.19 -6.85 -1.72
C SER A 156 -11.10 -7.56 -3.07
N GLN A 157 -12.22 -8.09 -3.57
CA GLN A 157 -12.22 -8.76 -4.88
C GLN A 157 -11.74 -7.85 -6.01
N GLN A 158 -12.02 -6.55 -5.92
CA GLN A 158 -11.56 -5.58 -6.92
C GLN A 158 -10.04 -5.41 -6.86
N ALA A 159 -9.46 -5.19 -5.69
CA ALA A 159 -8.02 -5.08 -5.50
C ALA A 159 -7.29 -6.36 -5.93
N ALA A 160 -7.84 -7.53 -5.56
CA ALA A 160 -7.30 -8.83 -5.95
C ALA A 160 -7.33 -9.06 -7.48
N ARG A 161 -8.36 -8.58 -8.20
CA ARG A 161 -8.39 -8.63 -9.68
C ARG A 161 -7.26 -7.80 -10.30
N TYR A 162 -6.98 -6.61 -9.75
CA TYR A 162 -5.86 -5.79 -10.22
C TYR A 162 -4.51 -6.43 -9.87
N ALA A 163 -4.36 -7.01 -8.69
CA ALA A 163 -3.17 -7.74 -8.30
C ALA A 163 -2.94 -8.97 -9.20
N TYR A 164 -4.00 -9.74 -9.49
CA TYR A 164 -3.93 -10.90 -10.38
C TYR A 164 -3.53 -10.52 -11.82
N LYS A 165 -4.09 -9.44 -12.36
CA LYS A 165 -3.70 -8.93 -13.69
C LYS A 165 -2.22 -8.57 -13.76
N TYR A 166 -1.70 -7.95 -12.70
CA TYR A 166 -0.29 -7.60 -12.61
C TYR A 166 0.58 -8.85 -12.45
N TYR A 167 0.19 -9.77 -11.56
CA TYR A 167 0.85 -11.07 -11.36
C TYR A 167 0.90 -11.88 -12.66
N TYR A 168 -0.21 -11.95 -13.40
CA TYR A 168 -0.25 -12.64 -14.70
C TYR A 168 0.75 -12.04 -15.69
N SER A 169 0.85 -10.71 -15.75
CA SER A 169 1.85 -10.03 -16.58
C SER A 169 3.28 -10.34 -16.13
N TRP A 170 3.53 -10.34 -14.83
CA TRP A 170 4.83 -10.68 -14.26
C TRP A 170 5.21 -12.13 -14.59
N LEU A 171 4.30 -13.08 -14.47
CA LEU A 171 4.53 -14.51 -14.75
C LEU A 171 4.87 -14.77 -16.22
N HIS A 172 4.24 -14.03 -17.17
CA HIS A 172 4.40 -14.31 -18.60
C HIS A 172 5.40 -13.41 -19.31
N LYS A 173 5.70 -12.23 -18.76
CA LYS A 173 6.55 -11.19 -19.37
C LYS A 173 7.75 -10.82 -18.50
N GLY A 174 7.77 -11.28 -17.25
CA GLY A 174 8.86 -11.04 -16.32
C GLY A 174 10.11 -11.89 -16.65
N PRO A 175 11.19 -11.66 -15.89
CA PRO A 175 12.40 -12.49 -16.00
C PRO A 175 12.05 -13.95 -15.67
N LYS A 176 12.78 -14.89 -16.29
CA LYS A 176 12.61 -16.33 -16.02
C LYS A 176 13.00 -16.72 -14.60
N ASP A 177 13.96 -16.00 -14.04
CA ASP A 177 14.46 -16.21 -12.69
C ASP A 177 14.07 -15.06 -11.78
N TYR A 178 13.90 -15.33 -10.50
CA TYR A 178 13.68 -14.28 -9.50
C TYR A 178 14.87 -13.34 -9.41
N THR A 179 14.59 -12.05 -9.32
CA THR A 179 15.61 -11.07 -8.97
C THR A 179 16.11 -11.28 -7.54
N TYR A 180 17.28 -10.77 -7.21
CA TYR A 180 17.83 -10.84 -5.85
C TYR A 180 16.85 -10.30 -4.78
N LYS A 181 16.13 -9.21 -5.11
CA LYS A 181 15.11 -8.63 -4.22
C LYS A 181 13.90 -9.53 -4.01
N GLU A 182 13.43 -10.13 -5.09
CA GLU A 182 12.31 -11.08 -5.03
C GLU A 182 12.68 -12.32 -4.21
N LEU A 183 13.92 -12.81 -4.33
CA LEU A 183 14.42 -13.90 -3.49
C LEU A 183 14.47 -13.49 -2.01
N LYS A 184 14.93 -12.27 -1.69
CA LYS A 184 14.87 -11.76 -0.31
C LYS A 184 13.44 -11.74 0.23
N LEU A 185 12.49 -11.27 -0.57
CA LEU A 185 11.07 -11.22 -0.21
C LEU A 185 10.52 -12.63 0.07
N ILE A 186 10.79 -13.57 -0.83
CA ILE A 186 10.38 -14.97 -0.67
C ILE A 186 11.01 -15.59 0.59
N ASN A 187 12.29 -15.37 0.83
CA ASN A 187 12.98 -15.88 2.01
C ASN A 187 12.44 -15.30 3.32
N ALA A 188 12.07 -14.01 3.30
CA ALA A 188 11.53 -13.33 4.48
C ALA A 188 10.08 -13.72 4.79
N PHE A 189 9.25 -13.92 3.76
CA PHE A 189 7.79 -14.02 3.92
C PHE A 189 7.16 -15.27 3.31
N GLY A 190 7.89 -16.04 2.48
CA GLY A 190 7.33 -17.21 1.80
C GLY A 190 6.78 -18.26 2.76
N GLN A 191 7.37 -18.40 3.93
CA GLN A 191 6.89 -19.30 5.00
C GLN A 191 5.49 -18.91 5.54
N CYS A 192 5.03 -17.67 5.38
CA CYS A 192 3.69 -17.27 5.78
C CYS A 192 2.60 -17.99 4.97
N PHE A 193 2.96 -18.58 3.84
CA PHE A 193 2.06 -19.28 2.91
C PHE A 193 2.34 -20.79 2.80
N ALA A 194 3.34 -21.27 3.53
CA ALA A 194 3.60 -22.72 3.62
C ALA A 194 2.47 -23.37 4.43
N VAL A 195 1.70 -24.23 3.80
CA VAL A 195 0.68 -25.09 4.41
C VAL A 195 1.25 -26.48 4.64
#